data_cb8b15051b8f4523caa69b0be5abef36
#
_entry.id   cb8b15051b8f4523caa69b0be5abef36
#
_cell.length_a   1.000
_cell.length_b   1.000
_cell.length_c   1.000
_cell.angle_alpha   90.00
_cell.angle_beta   90.00
_cell.angle_gamma   90.00
#
_symmetry.space_group_name_H-M   'P 1'
#
loop_
_entity.id
_entity.type
_entity.pdbx_description
1 polymer ?
#
loop_
_entity_poly.entity_id
_entity_poly.type
_entity_poly.pdbx_seq_one_letter_code
_entity_poly.pdbx_strand_id
1 'polypeptide(L)'
;MNTVTAAPKGWIVRALDLVERLGNKLPDPAVLFLLLMVATWAVSWVLSGVSFEALDPRTGQPIAVKNLLAGASLTGFMAAMVNTFVTFPPLGVVLVAMLGLGVAEHTGFISAALRAALTVTPRMLLTPALVGVGIFSHVAVDAGYVLVIPLGAVIFYAAGRHPLAGIAAAFAGVSGGFSATLFVPSSLDPMLSGLTQAAAHLTDPAVVVNPLNNYFFTTASSFLIMAVGWFLTDRVIEPRLRGVPVDGDPAQMPRLDPLTAEEKRGLRWSVLAMAVLGGLFLATVLPGGSPWRAPEGTPLLEGQSDLLVAQAPLMQSIVPLIFIFFLVPGVVYGVVSGSVKNHRDVVQGMAKAMSGMGYYVVMAFFCAQFIYAFGQSNLGALLAIEGANGLRALGLPLGVTLVGIILLTSSVNLLIGSASAKWALIGAVMVPMLMELGVSPDLTQAAYRVGDSSSNIITPLLPYFPLIVVFCQKYVKSAGIGTLVALMLPYTVTLLVVWTAFLMGFWALDIPLGVGASFDYAPPAR
;
A
#
# COMPACT_ATOMS: atom_id res chain seq x y z
N MET A 1 39.70 -24.45 -19.70
CA MET A 1 39.24 -23.49 -18.70
C MET A 1 39.16 -22.12 -19.37
N ASN A 2 38.02 -21.77 -19.96
CA ASN A 2 37.80 -20.43 -20.52
C ASN A 2 37.18 -19.57 -19.45
N THR A 3 37.96 -18.70 -18.84
CA THR A 3 37.47 -17.59 -17.99
C THR A 3 36.73 -16.63 -18.91
N VAL A 4 35.42 -16.73 -18.94
CA VAL A 4 34.56 -15.67 -19.52
C VAL A 4 34.71 -14.44 -18.62
N THR A 5 35.54 -13.50 -19.07
CA THR A 5 35.62 -12.17 -18.45
C THR A 5 34.27 -11.49 -18.60
N ALA A 6 33.49 -11.42 -17.50
CA ALA A 6 32.22 -10.71 -17.47
C ALA A 6 32.46 -9.24 -17.86
N ALA A 7 31.69 -8.75 -18.83
CA ALA A 7 31.72 -7.36 -19.25
C ALA A 7 31.55 -6.41 -18.02
N PRO A 8 32.23 -5.25 -17.99
CA PRO A 8 32.17 -4.36 -16.85
C PRO A 8 30.73 -3.90 -16.61
N LYS A 9 30.19 -4.26 -15.44
CA LYS A 9 28.83 -3.88 -15.02
C LYS A 9 28.71 -2.36 -15.03
N GLY A 10 27.69 -1.83 -15.71
CA GLY A 10 27.41 -0.40 -15.73
C GLY A 10 27.21 0.17 -14.29
N TRP A 11 27.38 1.48 -14.11
CA TRP A 11 27.31 2.14 -12.81
C TRP A 11 25.98 1.91 -12.08
N ILE A 12 24.86 1.88 -12.82
CA ILE A 12 23.52 1.60 -12.28
C ILE A 12 23.48 0.19 -11.67
N VAL A 13 24.03 -0.82 -12.39
CA VAL A 13 24.07 -2.20 -11.90
C VAL A 13 24.92 -2.29 -10.63
N ARG A 14 26.05 -1.56 -10.56
CA ARG A 14 26.88 -1.49 -9.35
C ARG A 14 26.16 -0.84 -8.17
N ALA A 15 25.42 0.26 -8.42
CA ALA A 15 24.61 0.91 -7.39
C ALA A 15 23.51 -0.02 -6.85
N LEU A 16 22.79 -0.71 -7.74
CA LEU A 16 21.77 -1.68 -7.36
C LEU A 16 22.37 -2.89 -6.63
N ASP A 17 23.54 -3.39 -7.07
CA ASP A 17 24.26 -4.47 -6.37
C ASP A 17 24.73 -4.01 -4.97
N LEU A 18 25.09 -2.72 -4.81
CA LEU A 18 25.44 -2.16 -3.50
C LEU A 18 24.21 -2.09 -2.58
N VAL A 19 23.08 -1.60 -3.08
CA VAL A 19 21.81 -1.56 -2.33
C VAL A 19 21.40 -2.98 -1.91
N GLU A 20 21.49 -3.95 -2.82
CA GLU A 20 21.20 -5.35 -2.52
C GLU A 20 22.12 -5.91 -1.45
N ARG A 21 23.44 -5.67 -1.55
CA ARG A 21 24.43 -6.11 -0.53
C ARG A 21 24.20 -5.46 0.82
N LEU A 22 23.89 -4.17 0.85
CA LEU A 22 23.61 -3.45 2.10
C LEU A 22 22.28 -3.90 2.69
N GLY A 23 21.25 -4.03 1.86
CA GLY A 23 19.93 -4.46 2.29
C GLY A 23 19.91 -5.91 2.79
N ASN A 24 20.64 -6.82 2.13
CA ASN A 24 20.78 -8.22 2.57
C ASN A 24 21.61 -8.37 3.88
N LYS A 25 22.25 -7.30 4.36
CA LYS A 25 22.83 -7.25 5.71
C LYS A 25 21.83 -6.84 6.79
N LEU A 26 20.64 -6.34 6.38
CA LEU A 26 19.58 -6.06 7.33
C LEU A 26 19.15 -7.37 8.00
N PRO A 27 18.86 -7.33 9.30
CA PRO A 27 18.37 -8.50 10.01
C PRO A 27 17.00 -8.94 9.49
N ASP A 28 16.55 -10.11 9.93
CA ASP A 28 15.18 -10.57 9.73
C ASP A 28 14.18 -9.48 10.10
N PRO A 29 13.09 -9.27 9.34
CA PRO A 29 12.10 -8.23 9.60
C PRO A 29 11.59 -8.18 11.04
N ALA A 30 11.31 -9.31 11.67
CA ALA A 30 10.86 -9.34 13.06
C ALA A 30 11.95 -8.79 14.00
N VAL A 31 13.21 -9.18 13.74
CA VAL A 31 14.38 -8.66 14.49
C VAL A 31 14.61 -7.17 14.20
N LEU A 32 14.44 -6.74 12.95
CA LEU A 32 14.56 -5.34 12.59
C LEU A 32 13.55 -4.47 13.36
N PHE A 33 12.27 -4.86 13.42
CA PHE A 33 11.27 -4.14 14.21
C PHE A 33 11.57 -4.15 15.70
N LEU A 34 12.06 -5.27 16.24
CA LEU A 34 12.54 -5.33 17.63
C LEU A 34 13.67 -4.34 17.88
N LEU A 35 14.68 -4.28 17.00
CA LEU A 35 15.81 -3.36 17.14
C LEU A 35 15.36 -1.90 17.00
N LEU A 36 14.45 -1.59 16.07
CA LEU A 36 13.87 -0.25 15.93
C LEU A 36 13.05 0.16 17.16
N MET A 37 12.31 -0.76 17.76
CA MET A 37 11.60 -0.52 19.02
C MET A 37 12.57 -0.19 20.16
N VAL A 38 13.63 -0.99 20.33
CA VAL A 38 14.67 -0.75 21.35
C VAL A 38 15.39 0.57 21.08
N ALA A 39 15.72 0.87 19.83
CA ALA A 39 16.31 2.16 19.45
C ALA A 39 15.36 3.33 19.77
N THR A 40 14.05 3.18 19.51
CA THR A 40 13.03 4.18 19.87
C THR A 40 13.01 4.43 21.38
N TRP A 41 13.09 3.38 22.21
CA TRP A 41 13.19 3.53 23.65
C TRP A 41 14.46 4.27 24.07
N ALA A 42 15.62 3.90 23.52
CA ALA A 42 16.90 4.55 23.84
C ALA A 42 16.89 6.03 23.42
N VAL A 43 16.45 6.34 22.19
CA VAL A 43 16.37 7.71 21.69
C VAL A 43 15.35 8.53 22.48
N SER A 44 14.21 7.96 22.83
CA SER A 44 13.19 8.62 23.64
C SER A 44 13.71 8.99 25.03
N TRP A 45 14.51 8.11 25.63
CA TRP A 45 15.18 8.38 26.91
C TRP A 45 16.17 9.54 26.79
N VAL A 46 17.03 9.54 25.78
CA VAL A 46 18.04 10.59 25.57
C VAL A 46 17.35 11.94 25.29
N LEU A 47 16.33 11.95 24.43
CA LEU A 47 15.66 13.19 24.00
C LEU A 47 14.57 13.67 24.95
N SER A 48 14.17 12.88 25.94
CA SER A 48 13.14 13.29 26.90
C SER A 48 13.57 14.46 27.83
N GLY A 49 14.87 14.70 27.96
CA GLY A 49 15.43 15.84 28.68
C GLY A 49 15.66 17.08 27.80
N VAL A 50 15.37 16.98 26.49
CA VAL A 50 15.58 18.07 25.54
C VAL A 50 14.23 18.77 25.30
N SER A 51 14.22 20.09 25.43
CA SER A 51 13.08 20.92 25.04
C SER A 51 13.19 21.26 23.55
N PHE A 52 12.13 21.01 22.81
CA PHE A 52 12.01 21.34 21.40
C PHE A 52 11.07 22.57 21.26
N GLU A 53 11.41 23.46 20.33
CA GLU A 53 10.55 24.62 20.00
C GLU A 53 9.39 24.23 19.08
N ALA A 54 9.44 23.03 18.49
CA ALA A 54 8.39 22.50 17.64
C ALA A 54 7.05 22.41 18.38
N LEU A 55 6.02 23.04 17.85
CA LEU A 55 4.66 23.05 18.43
C LEU A 55 3.82 21.94 17.80
N ASP A 56 3.12 21.17 18.63
CA ASP A 56 2.06 20.28 18.16
C ASP A 56 0.88 21.13 17.66
N PRO A 57 0.54 21.10 16.35
CA PRO A 57 -0.51 21.98 15.80
C PRO A 57 -1.89 21.74 16.42
N ARG A 58 -2.13 20.56 17.01
CA ARG A 58 -3.42 20.19 17.62
C ARG A 58 -3.59 20.76 19.01
N THR A 59 -2.49 20.92 19.73
CA THR A 59 -2.52 21.35 21.15
C THR A 59 -1.93 22.75 21.36
N GLY A 60 -1.17 23.26 20.37
CA GLY A 60 -0.42 24.50 20.47
C GLY A 60 0.73 24.46 21.48
N GLN A 61 1.04 23.29 22.04
CA GLN A 61 2.09 23.12 23.04
C GLN A 61 3.38 22.61 22.39
N PRO A 62 4.55 22.95 22.96
CA PRO A 62 5.81 22.38 22.52
C PRO A 62 5.78 20.83 22.57
N ILE A 63 6.28 20.18 21.54
CA ILE A 63 6.38 18.73 21.53
C ILE A 63 7.42 18.29 22.56
N ALA A 64 6.98 17.50 23.53
CA ALA A 64 7.83 16.83 24.47
C ALA A 64 8.00 15.35 24.07
N VAL A 65 9.26 14.91 23.96
CA VAL A 65 9.56 13.49 23.78
C VAL A 65 9.34 12.78 25.10
N LYS A 66 8.48 11.74 25.09
CA LYS A 66 8.20 10.97 26.30
C LYS A 66 9.24 9.90 26.49
N ASN A 67 9.83 9.82 27.68
CA ASN A 67 10.75 8.75 28.05
C ASN A 67 10.01 7.42 28.18
N LEU A 68 10.20 6.54 27.22
CA LEU A 68 9.57 5.22 27.22
C LEU A 68 10.24 4.23 28.18
N LEU A 69 11.44 4.51 28.69
CA LEU A 69 12.11 3.71 29.71
C LEU A 69 11.70 4.11 31.14
N ALA A 70 10.91 5.18 31.32
CA ALA A 70 10.33 5.49 32.61
C ALA A 70 9.38 4.38 33.07
N GLY A 71 9.38 4.07 34.39
CA GLY A 71 8.62 2.93 34.92
C GLY A 71 7.15 2.93 34.52
N ALA A 72 6.47 4.09 34.60
CA ALA A 72 5.05 4.20 34.19
C ALA A 72 4.85 3.97 32.68
N SER A 73 5.78 4.43 31.82
CA SER A 73 5.72 4.21 30.37
C SER A 73 5.95 2.75 30.03
N LEU A 74 6.94 2.12 30.68
CA LEU A 74 7.27 0.72 30.45
C LEU A 74 6.12 -0.21 30.90
N THR A 75 5.54 0.04 32.08
CA THR A 75 4.38 -0.74 32.57
C THR A 75 3.17 -0.52 31.69
N GLY A 76 2.91 0.71 31.23
CA GLY A 76 1.85 1.03 30.28
C GLY A 76 2.06 0.31 28.94
N PHE A 77 3.30 0.28 28.43
CA PHE A 77 3.64 -0.47 27.22
C PHE A 77 3.34 -1.97 27.39
N MET A 78 3.77 -2.57 28.50
CA MET A 78 3.50 -3.98 28.78
C MET A 78 2.01 -4.27 28.88
N ALA A 79 1.25 -3.41 29.55
CA ALA A 79 -0.21 -3.56 29.67
C ALA A 79 -0.93 -3.42 28.32
N ALA A 80 -0.42 -2.57 27.43
CA ALA A 80 -1.00 -2.36 26.09
C ALA A 80 -0.58 -3.41 25.06
N MET A 81 0.47 -4.18 25.30
CA MET A 81 1.15 -5.04 24.32
C MET A 81 0.19 -5.99 23.58
N VAL A 82 -0.68 -6.70 24.29
CA VAL A 82 -1.64 -7.63 23.69
C VAL A 82 -2.67 -6.88 22.87
N ASN A 83 -3.26 -5.81 23.43
CA ASN A 83 -4.26 -5.02 22.74
C ASN A 83 -3.69 -4.37 21.48
N THR A 84 -2.48 -3.80 21.55
CA THR A 84 -1.76 -3.22 20.41
C THR A 84 -1.59 -4.22 19.28
N PHE A 85 -1.28 -5.47 19.61
CA PHE A 85 -1.16 -6.54 18.62
C PHE A 85 -2.51 -6.95 18.03
N VAL A 86 -3.50 -7.20 18.87
CA VAL A 86 -4.83 -7.68 18.43
C VAL A 86 -5.57 -6.62 17.60
N THR A 87 -5.41 -5.36 17.95
CA THR A 87 -6.02 -4.23 17.21
C THR A 87 -5.14 -3.70 16.07
N PHE A 88 -3.98 -4.33 15.82
CA PHE A 88 -3.12 -3.92 14.71
C PHE A 88 -3.85 -4.10 13.39
N PRO A 89 -4.17 -2.97 12.67
CA PRO A 89 -5.11 -3.00 11.56
C PRO A 89 -4.82 -4.05 10.49
N PRO A 90 -3.55 -4.25 10.05
CA PRO A 90 -3.26 -5.24 9.03
C PRO A 90 -3.48 -6.69 9.47
N LEU A 91 -3.42 -7.01 10.78
CA LEU A 91 -3.46 -8.38 11.25
C LEU A 91 -4.81 -9.06 10.94
N GLY A 92 -5.90 -8.50 11.45
CA GLY A 92 -7.24 -9.04 11.25
C GLY A 92 -7.66 -9.04 9.78
N VAL A 93 -7.36 -7.95 9.07
CA VAL A 93 -7.65 -7.76 7.65
C VAL A 93 -6.99 -8.85 6.80
N VAL A 94 -5.68 -9.07 6.97
CA VAL A 94 -4.94 -10.10 6.21
C VAL A 94 -5.47 -11.49 6.51
N LEU A 95 -5.64 -11.83 7.79
CA LEU A 95 -6.09 -13.18 8.18
C LEU A 95 -7.49 -13.48 7.64
N VAL A 96 -8.45 -12.55 7.77
CA VAL A 96 -9.82 -12.74 7.26
C VAL A 96 -9.85 -12.84 5.74
N ALA A 97 -9.15 -11.95 5.02
CA ALA A 97 -9.08 -12.02 3.56
C ALA A 97 -8.47 -13.35 3.09
N MET A 98 -7.41 -13.82 3.78
CA MET A 98 -6.73 -15.08 3.45
C MET A 98 -7.59 -16.32 3.66
N LEU A 99 -8.59 -16.31 4.55
CA LEU A 99 -9.51 -17.43 4.69
C LEU A 99 -10.32 -17.67 3.41
N GLY A 100 -10.87 -16.63 2.79
CA GLY A 100 -11.63 -16.75 1.55
C GLY A 100 -10.71 -17.09 0.37
N LEU A 101 -9.59 -16.38 0.27
CA LEU A 101 -8.59 -16.60 -0.75
C LEU A 101 -8.00 -18.02 -0.66
N GLY A 102 -7.72 -18.51 0.55
CA GLY A 102 -7.18 -19.84 0.77
C GLY A 102 -8.11 -20.94 0.26
N VAL A 103 -9.42 -20.76 0.37
CA VAL A 103 -10.39 -21.68 -0.25
C VAL A 103 -10.33 -21.55 -1.78
N ALA A 104 -10.33 -20.35 -2.33
CA ALA A 104 -10.27 -20.12 -3.78
C ALA A 104 -8.96 -20.65 -4.39
N GLU A 105 -7.85 -20.57 -3.67
CA GLU A 105 -6.56 -21.14 -4.07
C GLU A 105 -6.57 -22.68 -3.94
N HIS A 106 -7.02 -23.20 -2.79
CA HIS A 106 -7.04 -24.64 -2.50
C HIS A 106 -7.92 -25.42 -3.49
N THR A 107 -9.07 -24.85 -3.86
CA THR A 107 -9.98 -25.45 -4.85
C THR A 107 -9.44 -25.43 -6.28
N GLY A 108 -8.44 -24.58 -6.57
CA GLY A 108 -7.90 -24.34 -7.89
C GLY A 108 -8.60 -23.24 -8.69
N PHE A 109 -9.59 -22.54 -8.09
CA PHE A 109 -10.34 -21.46 -8.77
C PHE A 109 -9.40 -20.35 -9.24
N ILE A 110 -8.48 -19.87 -8.38
CA ILE A 110 -7.52 -18.83 -8.73
C ILE A 110 -6.63 -19.27 -9.89
N SER A 111 -6.07 -20.49 -9.80
CA SER A 111 -5.21 -21.03 -10.86
C SER A 111 -5.94 -21.17 -12.20
N ALA A 112 -7.20 -21.58 -12.17
CA ALA A 112 -8.03 -21.69 -13.37
C ALA A 112 -8.39 -20.32 -13.95
N ALA A 113 -8.77 -19.35 -13.10
CA ALA A 113 -9.06 -17.99 -13.52
C ALA A 113 -7.87 -17.30 -14.16
N LEU A 114 -6.67 -17.53 -13.62
CA LEU A 114 -5.41 -17.01 -14.15
C LEU A 114 -5.04 -17.63 -15.49
N ARG A 115 -5.14 -18.96 -15.59
CA ARG A 115 -4.91 -19.66 -16.86
C ARG A 115 -5.87 -19.17 -17.94
N ALA A 116 -7.14 -18.93 -17.58
CA ALA A 116 -8.12 -18.36 -18.49
C ALA A 116 -7.75 -16.92 -18.90
N ALA A 117 -7.40 -16.06 -17.95
CA ALA A 117 -7.00 -14.67 -18.23
C ALA A 117 -5.75 -14.60 -19.11
N LEU A 118 -4.76 -15.45 -18.84
CA LEU A 118 -3.53 -15.51 -19.63
C LEU A 118 -3.74 -15.98 -21.06
N THR A 119 -4.70 -16.88 -21.28
CA THR A 119 -5.04 -17.32 -22.65
C THR A 119 -5.69 -16.22 -23.47
N VAL A 120 -6.29 -15.21 -22.82
CA VAL A 120 -6.99 -14.08 -23.48
C VAL A 120 -6.08 -12.84 -23.56
N THR A 121 -5.20 -12.62 -22.58
CA THR A 121 -4.32 -11.45 -22.56
C THR A 121 -3.09 -11.68 -23.43
N PRO A 122 -2.85 -10.85 -24.46
CA PRO A 122 -1.63 -10.93 -25.24
C PRO A 122 -0.41 -10.83 -24.32
N ARG A 123 0.61 -11.65 -24.55
CA ARG A 123 1.84 -11.68 -23.72
C ARG A 123 2.46 -10.30 -23.53
N MET A 124 2.32 -9.43 -24.52
CA MET A 124 2.82 -8.05 -24.50
C MET A 124 2.09 -7.15 -23.50
N LEU A 125 0.84 -7.47 -23.16
CA LEU A 125 0.01 -6.68 -22.24
C LEU A 125 -0.03 -7.26 -20.82
N LEU A 126 0.66 -8.37 -20.54
CA LEU A 126 0.65 -8.98 -19.19
C LEU A 126 1.15 -8.04 -18.11
N THR A 127 2.24 -7.33 -18.37
CA THR A 127 2.82 -6.41 -17.40
C THR A 127 1.91 -5.21 -17.11
N PRO A 128 1.45 -4.42 -18.11
CA PRO A 128 0.57 -3.30 -17.83
C PRO A 128 -0.78 -3.75 -17.24
N ALA A 129 -1.32 -4.89 -17.66
CA ALA A 129 -2.54 -5.43 -17.06
C ALA A 129 -2.33 -5.78 -15.59
N LEU A 130 -1.20 -6.40 -15.24
CA LEU A 130 -0.89 -6.76 -13.86
C LEU A 130 -0.72 -5.51 -12.97
N VAL A 131 0.00 -4.48 -13.46
CA VAL A 131 0.12 -3.19 -12.76
C VAL A 131 -1.25 -2.53 -12.58
N GLY A 132 -2.08 -2.53 -13.63
CA GLY A 132 -3.45 -1.99 -13.58
C GLY A 132 -4.36 -2.72 -12.59
N VAL A 133 -4.28 -4.05 -12.53
CA VAL A 133 -4.98 -4.86 -11.51
C VAL A 133 -4.48 -4.53 -10.12
N GLY A 134 -3.16 -4.31 -9.97
CA GLY A 134 -2.56 -3.83 -8.72
C GLY A 134 -3.16 -2.51 -8.26
N ILE A 135 -3.27 -1.54 -9.15
CA ILE A 135 -3.92 -0.25 -8.85
C ILE A 135 -5.41 -0.43 -8.55
N PHE A 136 -6.12 -1.19 -9.36
CA PHE A 136 -7.56 -1.45 -9.13
C PHE A 136 -7.83 -2.10 -7.77
N SER A 137 -6.89 -2.89 -7.25
CA SER A 137 -7.01 -3.54 -5.94
C SER A 137 -7.10 -2.56 -4.75
N HIS A 138 -6.80 -1.27 -4.94
CA HIS A 138 -6.95 -0.24 -3.90
C HIS A 138 -8.40 0.02 -3.47
N VAL A 139 -9.38 -0.43 -4.23
CA VAL A 139 -10.78 -0.47 -3.77
C VAL A 139 -10.89 -1.29 -2.48
N ALA A 140 -10.00 -2.29 -2.34
CA ALA A 140 -9.87 -3.12 -1.16
C ALA A 140 -8.37 -3.16 -0.78
N VAL A 141 -7.90 -2.11 -0.14
CA VAL A 141 -6.48 -1.74 0.07
C VAL A 141 -5.56 -2.93 0.35
N ASP A 142 -5.99 -3.84 1.21
CA ASP A 142 -5.15 -4.94 1.69
C ASP A 142 -5.17 -6.16 0.76
N ALA A 143 -6.21 -6.30 -0.07
CA ALA A 143 -6.31 -7.43 -1.02
C ALA A 143 -5.22 -7.40 -2.09
N GLY A 144 -4.74 -6.22 -2.47
CA GLY A 144 -3.63 -6.08 -3.40
C GLY A 144 -2.37 -6.79 -2.93
N TYR A 145 -2.01 -6.59 -1.68
CA TYR A 145 -0.81 -7.18 -1.10
C TYR A 145 -0.90 -8.70 -0.97
N VAL A 146 -2.06 -9.19 -0.55
CA VAL A 146 -2.26 -10.59 -0.22
C VAL A 146 -2.56 -11.45 -1.46
N LEU A 147 -3.25 -10.86 -2.44
CA LEU A 147 -3.73 -11.58 -3.63
C LEU A 147 -2.94 -11.22 -4.89
N VAL A 148 -2.87 -9.91 -5.24
CA VAL A 148 -2.36 -9.51 -6.56
C VAL A 148 -0.86 -9.75 -6.68
N ILE A 149 -0.11 -9.51 -5.61
CA ILE A 149 1.36 -9.66 -5.66
C ILE A 149 1.80 -11.11 -5.86
N PRO A 150 1.36 -12.10 -5.07
CA PRO A 150 1.73 -13.49 -5.36
C PRO A 150 1.18 -13.97 -6.70
N LEU A 151 0.03 -13.44 -7.13
CA LEU A 151 -0.56 -13.72 -8.43
C LEU A 151 0.36 -13.29 -9.56
N GLY A 152 1.01 -12.13 -9.43
CA GLY A 152 1.98 -11.64 -10.39
C GLY A 152 3.13 -12.62 -10.63
N ALA A 153 3.66 -13.25 -9.57
CA ALA A 153 4.67 -14.28 -9.70
C ALA A 153 4.17 -15.47 -10.51
N VAL A 154 2.97 -15.95 -10.18
CA VAL A 154 2.33 -17.10 -10.85
C VAL A 154 2.14 -16.83 -12.33
N ILE A 155 1.60 -15.67 -12.68
CA ILE A 155 1.34 -15.25 -14.06
C ILE A 155 2.62 -15.20 -14.87
N PHE A 156 3.67 -14.56 -14.33
CA PHE A 156 4.95 -14.43 -15.03
C PHE A 156 5.63 -15.79 -15.19
N TYR A 157 5.68 -16.58 -14.11
CA TYR A 157 6.27 -17.92 -14.18
C TYR A 157 5.59 -18.81 -15.22
N ALA A 158 4.28 -18.78 -15.24
CA ALA A 158 3.47 -19.51 -16.18
C ALA A 158 3.62 -19.02 -17.63
N ALA A 159 3.88 -17.73 -17.83
CA ALA A 159 4.21 -17.16 -19.15
C ALA A 159 5.65 -17.41 -19.59
N GLY A 160 6.44 -18.16 -18.78
CA GLY A 160 7.87 -18.40 -19.02
C GLY A 160 8.76 -17.20 -18.69
N ARG A 161 8.24 -16.26 -17.90
CA ARG A 161 8.94 -15.06 -17.43
C ARG A 161 9.41 -15.25 -15.97
N HIS A 162 10.35 -14.43 -15.53
CA HIS A 162 10.89 -14.57 -14.18
C HIS A 162 9.85 -14.16 -13.10
N PRO A 163 9.51 -15.03 -12.13
CA PRO A 163 8.44 -14.76 -11.15
C PRO A 163 8.68 -13.53 -10.28
N LEU A 164 9.93 -13.21 -9.94
CA LEU A 164 10.27 -12.00 -9.20
C LEU A 164 9.97 -10.73 -10.00
N ALA A 165 10.03 -10.76 -11.33
CA ALA A 165 9.60 -9.62 -12.16
C ALA A 165 8.09 -9.44 -12.08
N GLY A 166 7.32 -10.53 -11.99
CA GLY A 166 5.88 -10.49 -11.75
C GLY A 166 5.52 -9.91 -10.37
N ILE A 167 6.24 -10.32 -9.31
CA ILE A 167 6.11 -9.73 -7.98
C ILE A 167 6.41 -8.23 -8.03
N ALA A 168 7.51 -7.83 -8.67
CA ALA A 168 7.90 -6.43 -8.76
C ALA A 168 6.86 -5.59 -9.51
N ALA A 169 6.33 -6.07 -10.64
CA ALA A 169 5.28 -5.39 -11.39
C ALA A 169 3.99 -5.24 -10.59
N ALA A 170 3.54 -6.30 -9.93
CA ALA A 170 2.37 -6.28 -9.08
C ALA A 170 2.56 -5.34 -7.88
N PHE A 171 3.71 -5.40 -7.21
CA PHE A 171 4.03 -4.55 -6.07
C PHE A 171 4.18 -3.08 -6.47
N ALA A 172 4.71 -2.79 -7.66
CA ALA A 172 4.71 -1.43 -8.20
C ALA A 172 3.29 -0.90 -8.41
N GLY A 173 2.34 -1.72 -8.88
CA GLY A 173 0.93 -1.34 -8.98
C GLY A 173 0.25 -1.17 -7.62
N VAL A 174 0.37 -2.18 -6.75
CA VAL A 174 -0.31 -2.22 -5.44
C VAL A 174 0.24 -1.18 -4.47
N SER A 175 1.52 -0.96 -4.41
CA SER A 175 2.13 -0.09 -3.39
C SER A 175 2.76 1.15 -3.99
N GLY A 176 3.46 1.03 -5.12
CA GLY A 176 3.98 2.20 -5.84
C GLY A 176 2.87 3.06 -6.43
N GLY A 177 1.76 2.44 -6.82
CA GLY A 177 0.53 3.11 -7.27
C GLY A 177 -0.49 3.35 -6.16
N PHE A 178 -0.15 3.28 -4.89
CA PHE A 178 -1.09 3.27 -3.75
C PHE A 178 -2.05 4.46 -3.72
N SER A 179 -1.61 5.61 -4.15
CA SER A 179 -2.43 6.82 -4.27
C SER A 179 -3.00 7.06 -5.68
N ALA A 180 -2.84 6.11 -6.60
CA ALA A 180 -3.52 6.14 -7.89
C ALA A 180 -4.85 5.40 -7.80
N THR A 181 -5.80 5.77 -8.64
CA THR A 181 -7.16 5.25 -8.61
C THR A 181 -7.63 4.94 -10.02
N LEU A 182 -7.89 3.66 -10.32
CA LEU A 182 -8.37 3.27 -11.64
C LEU A 182 -9.92 3.23 -11.64
N PHE A 183 -10.54 4.33 -12.05
CA PHE A 183 -11.99 4.57 -12.20
C PHE A 183 -12.82 4.54 -10.90
N VAL A 184 -12.50 3.72 -9.93
CA VAL A 184 -13.25 3.59 -8.67
C VAL A 184 -12.44 4.21 -7.53
N PRO A 185 -12.95 5.24 -6.84
CA PRO A 185 -12.26 5.83 -5.70
C PRO A 185 -11.90 4.78 -4.65
N SER A 186 -10.73 4.93 -4.06
CA SER A 186 -10.29 4.06 -2.97
C SER A 186 -10.86 4.53 -1.63
N SER A 187 -10.85 3.67 -0.61
CA SER A 187 -11.21 4.07 0.76
C SER A 187 -10.23 5.11 1.34
N LEU A 188 -9.06 5.25 0.75
CA LEU A 188 -8.04 6.23 1.15
C LEU A 188 -8.46 7.66 0.77
N ASP A 189 -9.22 7.85 -0.31
CA ASP A 189 -9.59 9.17 -0.81
C ASP A 189 -10.40 9.99 0.20
N PRO A 190 -11.55 9.51 0.73
CA PRO A 190 -12.29 10.25 1.74
C PRO A 190 -11.53 10.36 3.08
N MET A 191 -10.67 9.40 3.40
CA MET A 191 -9.86 9.46 4.62
C MET A 191 -8.82 10.58 4.56
N LEU A 192 -8.06 10.66 3.46
CA LEU A 192 -7.05 11.70 3.30
C LEU A 192 -7.69 13.09 3.18
N SER A 193 -8.77 13.24 2.41
CA SER A 193 -9.46 14.53 2.28
C SER A 193 -10.06 14.99 3.60
N GLY A 194 -10.63 14.10 4.40
CA GLY A 194 -11.12 14.43 5.74
C GLY A 194 -10.01 14.91 6.68
N LEU A 195 -8.84 14.27 6.66
CA LEU A 195 -7.67 14.71 7.42
C LEU A 195 -7.12 16.04 6.90
N THR A 196 -7.12 16.24 5.58
CA THR A 196 -6.74 17.49 4.93
C THR A 196 -7.65 18.63 5.36
N GLN A 197 -8.98 18.41 5.38
CA GLN A 197 -9.93 19.40 5.86
C GLN A 197 -9.72 19.72 7.33
N ALA A 198 -9.54 18.71 8.18
CA ALA A 198 -9.26 18.91 9.60
C ALA A 198 -7.99 19.74 9.82
N ALA A 199 -6.97 19.53 9.00
CA ALA A 199 -5.74 20.32 9.03
C ALA A 199 -5.97 21.75 8.51
N ALA A 200 -6.72 21.93 7.42
CA ALA A 200 -7.07 23.25 6.88
C ALA A 200 -7.87 24.08 7.88
N HIS A 201 -8.75 23.47 8.66
CA HIS A 201 -9.55 24.12 9.69
C HIS A 201 -8.72 24.68 10.86
N LEU A 202 -7.45 24.35 10.98
CA LEU A 202 -6.53 25.01 11.92
C LEU A 202 -6.26 26.46 11.52
N THR A 203 -6.37 26.76 10.22
CA THR A 203 -6.17 28.12 9.66
C THR A 203 -7.49 28.76 9.26
N ASP A 204 -8.36 28.02 8.57
CA ASP A 204 -9.64 28.53 8.04
C ASP A 204 -10.74 27.47 8.16
N PRO A 205 -11.66 27.64 9.14
CA PRO A 205 -12.78 26.71 9.33
C PRO A 205 -13.81 26.67 8.18
N ALA A 206 -13.77 27.65 7.26
CA ALA A 206 -14.67 27.69 6.10
C ALA A 206 -14.23 26.82 4.94
N VAL A 207 -12.99 26.29 4.96
CA VAL A 207 -12.45 25.43 3.91
C VAL A 207 -13.18 24.10 3.89
N VAL A 208 -13.70 23.73 2.72
CA VAL A 208 -14.31 22.42 2.46
C VAL A 208 -13.43 21.67 1.48
N VAL A 209 -13.00 20.46 1.84
CA VAL A 209 -12.20 19.57 1.00
C VAL A 209 -13.06 18.42 0.50
N ASN A 210 -13.32 18.38 -0.80
CA ASN A 210 -14.13 17.31 -1.40
C ASN A 210 -13.39 15.96 -1.29
N PRO A 211 -14.06 14.85 -0.95
CA PRO A 211 -13.46 13.52 -0.95
C PRO A 211 -12.83 13.11 -2.28
N LEU A 212 -13.33 13.66 -3.39
CA LEU A 212 -12.81 13.45 -4.74
C LEU A 212 -11.90 14.58 -5.22
N ASN A 213 -11.33 15.35 -4.30
CA ASN A 213 -10.47 16.52 -4.59
C ASN A 213 -9.23 16.18 -5.45
N ASN A 214 -8.76 14.95 -5.45
CA ASN A 214 -7.63 14.51 -6.27
C ASN A 214 -8.03 13.47 -7.34
N TYR A 215 -9.31 13.22 -7.57
CA TYR A 215 -9.78 12.10 -8.38
C TYR A 215 -9.28 12.12 -9.84
N PHE A 216 -9.24 13.26 -10.49
CA PHE A 216 -8.77 13.35 -11.89
C PHE A 216 -7.27 13.10 -11.98
N PHE A 217 -6.50 13.69 -11.05
CA PHE A 217 -5.06 13.46 -10.95
C PHE A 217 -4.73 11.99 -10.65
N THR A 218 -5.40 11.38 -9.69
CA THR A 218 -5.14 9.99 -9.30
C THR A 218 -5.55 9.00 -10.39
N THR A 219 -6.64 9.29 -11.12
CA THR A 219 -7.07 8.48 -12.28
C THR A 219 -6.08 8.59 -13.44
N ALA A 220 -5.66 9.80 -13.80
CA ALA A 220 -4.65 10.00 -14.82
C ALA A 220 -3.30 9.38 -14.43
N SER A 221 -2.94 9.46 -13.15
CA SER A 221 -1.74 8.83 -12.59
C SER A 221 -1.73 7.31 -12.76
N SER A 222 -2.90 6.66 -12.76
CA SER A 222 -2.97 5.21 -12.98
C SER A 222 -2.39 4.79 -14.32
N PHE A 223 -2.70 5.52 -15.38
CA PHE A 223 -2.16 5.26 -16.72
C PHE A 223 -0.66 5.55 -16.78
N LEU A 224 -0.19 6.61 -16.13
CA LEU A 224 1.23 6.93 -16.01
C LEU A 224 1.99 5.78 -15.32
N ILE A 225 1.48 5.31 -14.18
CA ILE A 225 2.11 4.24 -13.40
C ILE A 225 2.09 2.91 -14.16
N MET A 226 1.00 2.61 -14.88
CA MET A 226 0.94 1.43 -15.75
C MET A 226 2.02 1.51 -16.85
N ALA A 227 2.22 2.65 -17.48
CA ALA A 227 3.24 2.84 -18.52
C ALA A 227 4.65 2.73 -17.94
N VAL A 228 4.94 3.41 -16.84
CA VAL A 228 6.23 3.35 -16.14
C VAL A 228 6.50 1.93 -15.63
N GLY A 229 5.51 1.30 -15.00
CA GLY A 229 5.60 -0.06 -14.50
C GLY A 229 5.89 -1.07 -15.62
N TRP A 230 5.22 -0.93 -16.76
CA TRP A 230 5.46 -1.75 -17.95
C TRP A 230 6.90 -1.58 -18.48
N PHE A 231 7.32 -0.33 -18.69
CA PHE A 231 8.66 -0.03 -19.19
C PHE A 231 9.74 -0.59 -18.25
N LEU A 232 9.65 -0.30 -16.96
CA LEU A 232 10.67 -0.72 -15.99
C LEU A 232 10.70 -2.23 -15.82
N THR A 233 9.56 -2.88 -15.75
CA THR A 233 9.51 -4.34 -15.60
C THR A 233 10.18 -5.03 -16.79
N ASP A 234 9.76 -4.67 -18.03
CA ASP A 234 10.18 -5.41 -19.22
C ASP A 234 11.58 -5.02 -19.70
N ARG A 235 12.02 -3.78 -19.46
CA ARG A 235 13.30 -3.26 -19.98
C ARG A 235 14.42 -3.18 -18.94
N VAL A 236 14.10 -3.15 -17.65
CA VAL A 236 15.10 -2.97 -16.58
C VAL A 236 15.16 -4.19 -15.66
N ILE A 237 14.01 -4.59 -15.11
CA ILE A 237 13.97 -5.60 -14.04
C ILE A 237 14.11 -7.01 -14.62
N GLU A 238 13.30 -7.38 -15.59
CA GLU A 238 13.34 -8.73 -16.16
C GLU A 238 14.68 -9.07 -16.82
N PRO A 239 15.31 -8.19 -17.62
CA PRO A 239 16.66 -8.45 -18.14
C PRO A 239 17.71 -8.68 -17.06
N ARG A 240 17.60 -7.96 -15.91
CA ARG A 240 18.49 -8.12 -14.77
C ARG A 240 18.32 -9.48 -14.09
N LEU A 241 17.11 -10.02 -14.11
CA LEU A 241 16.79 -11.29 -13.47
C LEU A 241 17.14 -12.54 -14.32
N ARG A 242 17.53 -12.38 -15.59
CA ARG A 242 17.86 -13.51 -16.48
C ARG A 242 18.94 -14.44 -15.94
N GLY A 243 19.84 -13.94 -15.08
CA GLY A 243 20.91 -14.74 -14.45
C GLY A 243 20.56 -15.27 -13.07
N VAL A 244 19.38 -14.99 -12.55
CA VAL A 244 18.94 -15.43 -11.22
C VAL A 244 18.20 -16.75 -11.37
N PRO A 245 18.67 -17.84 -10.75
CA PRO A 245 17.99 -19.12 -10.84
C PRO A 245 16.71 -19.12 -10.01
N VAL A 246 15.66 -19.75 -10.54
CA VAL A 246 14.44 -20.05 -9.79
C VAL A 246 14.67 -21.39 -9.11
N ASP A 247 15.07 -21.35 -7.82
CA ASP A 247 15.48 -22.52 -7.03
C ASP A 247 14.44 -22.94 -5.98
N GLY A 248 13.24 -22.38 -6.07
CA GLY A 248 12.09 -22.78 -5.28
C GLY A 248 11.70 -24.24 -5.53
N ASP A 249 10.85 -24.78 -4.66
CA ASP A 249 10.36 -26.16 -4.82
C ASP A 249 9.45 -26.28 -6.05
N PRO A 250 9.86 -27.04 -7.10
CA PRO A 250 9.06 -27.20 -8.32
C PRO A 250 7.67 -27.80 -8.08
N ALA A 251 7.48 -28.55 -6.98
CA ALA A 251 6.19 -29.12 -6.61
C ALA A 251 5.19 -28.08 -6.10
N GLN A 252 5.72 -26.93 -5.61
CA GLN A 252 4.93 -25.82 -5.10
C GLN A 252 4.76 -24.69 -6.13
N MET A 253 5.44 -24.77 -7.27
CA MET A 253 5.34 -23.77 -8.33
C MET A 253 4.12 -24.06 -9.21
N PRO A 254 3.21 -23.10 -9.37
CA PRO A 254 2.06 -23.25 -10.25
C PRO A 254 2.52 -23.43 -11.72
N ARG A 255 1.91 -24.40 -12.41
CA ARG A 255 2.13 -24.62 -13.85
C ARG A 255 0.89 -24.16 -14.62
N LEU A 256 1.11 -23.64 -15.83
CA LEU A 256 0.04 -23.29 -16.76
C LEU A 256 -0.26 -24.49 -17.68
N ASP A 257 -1.02 -25.45 -17.17
CA ASP A 257 -1.59 -26.47 -18.03
C ASP A 257 -2.91 -25.96 -18.65
N PRO A 258 -3.27 -26.39 -19.87
CA PRO A 258 -4.56 -26.03 -20.48
C PRO A 258 -5.71 -26.44 -19.57
N LEU A 259 -6.73 -25.59 -19.50
CA LEU A 259 -7.92 -25.87 -18.69
C LEU A 259 -8.64 -27.12 -19.21
N THR A 260 -8.96 -28.05 -18.31
CA THR A 260 -9.80 -29.20 -18.60
C THR A 260 -11.27 -28.78 -18.84
N ALA A 261 -12.11 -29.70 -19.31
CA ALA A 261 -13.53 -29.43 -19.52
C ALA A 261 -14.25 -29.12 -18.19
N GLU A 262 -13.87 -29.84 -17.11
CA GLU A 262 -14.40 -29.66 -15.75
C GLU A 262 -13.98 -28.30 -15.19
N GLU A 263 -12.72 -27.92 -15.36
CA GLU A 263 -12.22 -26.61 -14.92
C GLU A 263 -12.91 -25.46 -15.65
N LYS A 264 -13.10 -25.57 -16.97
CA LYS A 264 -13.84 -24.57 -17.75
C LYS A 264 -15.29 -24.46 -17.29
N ARG A 265 -15.93 -25.58 -16.97
CA ARG A 265 -17.30 -25.61 -16.44
C ARG A 265 -17.33 -24.99 -15.03
N GLY A 266 -16.40 -25.38 -14.15
CA GLY A 266 -16.23 -24.80 -12.81
C GLY A 266 -16.08 -23.29 -12.87
N LEU A 267 -15.20 -22.78 -13.74
CA LEU A 267 -14.95 -21.36 -13.92
C LEU A 267 -16.20 -20.60 -14.39
N ARG A 268 -16.96 -21.15 -15.35
CA ARG A 268 -18.22 -20.52 -15.80
C ARG A 268 -19.24 -20.38 -14.66
N TRP A 269 -19.42 -21.44 -13.87
CA TRP A 269 -20.35 -21.41 -12.74
C TRP A 269 -19.86 -20.47 -11.62
N SER A 270 -18.57 -20.40 -11.39
CA SER A 270 -17.99 -19.44 -10.43
C SER A 270 -18.17 -18.00 -10.87
N VAL A 271 -17.97 -17.69 -12.17
CA VAL A 271 -18.22 -16.36 -12.71
C VAL A 271 -19.71 -16.01 -12.61
N LEU A 272 -20.60 -16.97 -12.89
CA LEU A 272 -22.04 -16.77 -12.71
C LEU A 272 -22.39 -16.54 -11.24
N ALA A 273 -21.85 -17.33 -10.33
CA ALA A 273 -22.03 -17.15 -8.88
C ALA A 273 -21.55 -15.78 -8.41
N MET A 274 -20.39 -15.33 -8.90
CA MET A 274 -19.86 -13.99 -8.63
C MET A 274 -20.77 -12.89 -9.19
N ALA A 275 -21.30 -13.05 -10.41
CA ALA A 275 -22.24 -12.11 -11.01
C ALA A 275 -23.56 -12.04 -10.23
N VAL A 276 -24.10 -13.18 -9.82
CA VAL A 276 -25.31 -13.24 -8.99
C VAL A 276 -25.08 -12.61 -7.63
N LEU A 277 -23.98 -12.96 -6.96
CA LEU A 277 -23.59 -12.39 -5.66
C LEU A 277 -23.40 -10.87 -5.77
N GLY A 278 -22.70 -10.41 -6.81
CA GLY A 278 -22.49 -8.99 -7.09
C GLY A 278 -23.81 -8.27 -7.41
N GLY A 279 -24.69 -8.88 -8.20
CA GLY A 279 -26.02 -8.33 -8.50
C GLY A 279 -26.90 -8.20 -7.25
N LEU A 280 -26.94 -9.24 -6.40
CA LEU A 280 -27.63 -9.20 -5.11
C LEU A 280 -27.05 -8.13 -4.19
N PHE A 281 -25.73 -8.06 -4.11
CA PHE A 281 -25.04 -7.03 -3.33
C PHE A 281 -25.40 -5.62 -3.82
N LEU A 282 -25.29 -5.34 -5.12
CA LEU A 282 -25.65 -4.06 -5.71
C LEU A 282 -27.12 -3.72 -5.47
N ALA A 283 -28.03 -4.70 -5.54
CA ALA A 283 -29.45 -4.50 -5.23
C ALA A 283 -29.69 -4.06 -3.78
N THR A 284 -28.79 -4.39 -2.85
CA THR A 284 -28.86 -3.93 -1.45
C THR A 284 -28.14 -2.59 -1.23
N VAL A 285 -27.12 -2.27 -2.02
CA VAL A 285 -26.31 -1.05 -1.88
C VAL A 285 -26.93 0.16 -2.55
N LEU A 286 -27.51 -0.02 -3.76
CA LEU A 286 -27.98 1.09 -4.60
C LEU A 286 -29.21 1.84 -4.06
N PRO A 287 -30.19 1.22 -3.37
CA PRO A 287 -31.36 1.94 -2.87
C PRO A 287 -31.00 3.10 -1.93
N GLY A 288 -31.78 4.18 -1.98
CA GLY A 288 -31.56 5.36 -1.13
C GLY A 288 -31.65 5.09 0.38
N GLY A 289 -32.45 4.10 0.81
CA GLY A 289 -32.54 3.62 2.21
C GLY A 289 -31.63 2.42 2.49
N SER A 290 -30.53 2.24 1.77
CA SER A 290 -29.63 1.10 1.94
C SER A 290 -29.00 1.07 3.33
N PRO A 291 -28.97 -0.10 4.01
CA PRO A 291 -28.28 -0.26 5.30
C PRO A 291 -26.76 -0.17 5.17
N TRP A 292 -26.22 -0.12 3.96
CA TRP A 292 -24.79 0.05 3.68
C TRP A 292 -24.31 1.50 3.76
N ARG A 293 -25.25 2.46 3.87
CA ARG A 293 -24.96 3.89 3.97
C ARG A 293 -24.52 4.25 5.38
N ALA A 294 -23.82 5.37 5.50
CA ALA A 294 -23.48 5.91 6.82
C ALA A 294 -24.74 6.15 7.67
N PRO A 295 -24.68 5.99 8.99
CA PRO A 295 -25.79 6.28 9.89
C PRO A 295 -26.31 7.71 9.72
N GLU A 296 -27.63 7.90 9.94
CA GLU A 296 -28.24 9.22 9.95
C GLU A 296 -27.53 10.15 10.96
N GLY A 297 -27.28 11.39 10.53
CA GLY A 297 -26.54 12.36 11.34
C GLY A 297 -25.01 12.28 11.22
N THR A 298 -24.47 11.38 10.39
CA THR A 298 -23.03 11.41 10.07
C THR A 298 -22.71 12.72 9.34
N PRO A 299 -21.73 13.52 9.82
CA PRO A 299 -21.31 14.73 9.12
C PRO A 299 -20.78 14.37 7.73
N LEU A 300 -21.45 14.85 6.70
CA LEU A 300 -21.03 14.69 5.30
C LEU A 300 -20.62 16.05 4.75
N LEU A 301 -19.55 16.06 4.00
CA LEU A 301 -19.15 17.23 3.23
C LEU A 301 -20.06 17.38 2.02
N GLU A 302 -20.20 18.60 1.51
CA GLU A 302 -20.99 18.85 0.31
C GLU A 302 -20.47 18.03 -0.88
N GLY A 303 -21.35 17.24 -1.50
CA GLY A 303 -20.99 16.32 -2.57
C GLY A 303 -20.39 14.97 -2.12
N GLN A 304 -20.24 14.72 -0.84
CA GLN A 304 -19.76 13.44 -0.30
C GLN A 304 -20.87 12.39 -0.31
N SER A 305 -20.55 11.20 -0.85
CA SER A 305 -21.46 10.06 -0.78
C SER A 305 -21.42 9.41 0.60
N ASP A 306 -22.60 9.21 1.19
CA ASP A 306 -22.78 8.49 2.46
C ASP A 306 -22.39 7.01 2.42
N LEU A 307 -22.18 6.44 1.21
CA LEU A 307 -21.62 5.10 1.01
C LEU A 307 -20.10 5.03 1.13
N LEU A 308 -19.40 6.16 0.91
CA LEU A 308 -17.94 6.19 0.77
C LEU A 308 -17.22 6.83 1.97
N VAL A 309 -17.92 7.13 3.04
CA VAL A 309 -17.32 7.60 4.29
C VAL A 309 -16.87 6.43 5.17
N ALA A 310 -15.85 6.63 5.97
CA ALA A 310 -15.28 5.58 6.83
C ALA A 310 -16.32 4.97 7.81
N GLN A 311 -17.31 5.75 8.20
CA GLN A 311 -18.41 5.31 9.08
C GLN A 311 -19.46 4.46 8.36
N ALA A 312 -19.46 4.44 7.01
CA ALA A 312 -20.42 3.64 6.26
C ALA A 312 -20.15 2.14 6.48
N PRO A 313 -21.17 1.34 6.82
CA PRO A 313 -21.05 -0.11 6.91
C PRO A 313 -20.44 -0.76 5.66
N LEU A 314 -20.67 -0.18 4.48
CA LEU A 314 -20.02 -0.60 3.23
C LEU A 314 -18.50 -0.57 3.33
N MET A 315 -17.94 0.57 3.79
CA MET A 315 -16.48 0.74 3.92
C MET A 315 -15.89 -0.18 5.00
N GLN A 316 -16.61 -0.34 6.10
CA GLN A 316 -16.19 -1.25 7.19
C GLN A 316 -16.29 -2.72 6.81
N SER A 317 -17.13 -3.06 5.81
CA SER A 317 -17.37 -4.44 5.37
C SER A 317 -16.54 -4.86 4.16
N ILE A 318 -15.62 -4.05 3.68
CA ILE A 318 -14.83 -4.38 2.47
C ILE A 318 -14.10 -5.72 2.63
N VAL A 319 -13.48 -5.97 3.77
CA VAL A 319 -12.72 -7.21 4.03
C VAL A 319 -13.64 -8.44 4.12
N PRO A 320 -14.73 -8.43 4.92
CA PRO A 320 -15.75 -9.48 4.86
C PRO A 320 -16.31 -9.72 3.45
N LEU A 321 -16.52 -8.67 2.66
CA LEU A 321 -16.97 -8.81 1.28
C LEU A 321 -15.93 -9.52 0.42
N ILE A 322 -14.65 -9.16 0.54
CA ILE A 322 -13.55 -9.87 -0.14
C ILE A 322 -13.56 -11.35 0.24
N PHE A 323 -13.64 -11.65 1.55
CA PHE A 323 -13.74 -13.03 2.02
C PHE A 323 -14.87 -13.78 1.33
N ILE A 324 -16.09 -13.22 1.29
CA ILE A 324 -17.28 -13.85 0.69
C ILE A 324 -17.11 -13.97 -0.84
N PHE A 325 -16.61 -12.91 -1.51
CA PHE A 325 -16.43 -12.89 -2.96
C PHE A 325 -15.33 -13.83 -3.47
N PHE A 326 -14.47 -14.34 -2.61
CA PHE A 326 -13.52 -15.41 -2.93
C PHE A 326 -14.00 -16.78 -2.44
N LEU A 327 -14.60 -16.84 -1.26
CA LEU A 327 -15.11 -18.09 -0.68
C LEU A 327 -16.19 -18.69 -1.58
N VAL A 328 -17.22 -17.92 -1.92
CA VAL A 328 -18.40 -18.44 -2.65
C VAL A 328 -18.01 -18.95 -4.05
N PRO A 329 -17.34 -18.16 -4.91
CA PRO A 329 -16.90 -18.67 -6.21
C PRO A 329 -15.89 -19.81 -6.09
N GLY A 330 -15.01 -19.77 -5.07
CA GLY A 330 -14.05 -20.83 -4.80
C GLY A 330 -14.75 -22.17 -4.47
N VAL A 331 -15.74 -22.14 -3.59
CA VAL A 331 -16.53 -23.33 -3.24
C VAL A 331 -17.32 -23.82 -4.47
N VAL A 332 -17.99 -22.93 -5.20
CA VAL A 332 -18.74 -23.28 -6.43
C VAL A 332 -17.81 -23.93 -7.44
N TYR A 333 -16.64 -23.35 -7.66
CA TYR A 333 -15.61 -23.93 -8.52
C TYR A 333 -15.24 -25.34 -8.07
N GLY A 334 -14.90 -25.47 -6.78
CA GLY A 334 -14.45 -26.73 -6.21
C GLY A 334 -15.48 -27.84 -6.32
N VAL A 335 -16.74 -27.53 -6.07
CA VAL A 335 -17.85 -28.50 -6.21
C VAL A 335 -18.06 -28.91 -7.67
N VAL A 336 -18.05 -27.94 -8.61
CA VAL A 336 -18.30 -28.22 -10.03
C VAL A 336 -17.11 -28.88 -10.71
N SER A 337 -15.87 -28.56 -10.32
CA SER A 337 -14.65 -29.20 -10.84
C SER A 337 -14.33 -30.53 -10.15
N GLY A 338 -14.99 -30.82 -9.01
CA GLY A 338 -14.79 -32.05 -8.23
C GLY A 338 -13.62 -31.98 -7.23
N SER A 339 -12.99 -30.83 -7.04
CA SER A 339 -11.92 -30.64 -6.05
C SER A 339 -12.46 -30.49 -4.62
N VAL A 340 -13.72 -30.10 -4.42
CA VAL A 340 -14.42 -30.06 -3.13
C VAL A 340 -15.49 -31.14 -3.11
N LYS A 341 -15.39 -32.07 -2.18
CA LYS A 341 -16.34 -33.17 -1.99
C LYS A 341 -17.24 -32.95 -0.79
N ASN A 342 -16.76 -32.23 0.20
CA ASN A 342 -17.47 -31.97 1.46
C ASN A 342 -16.94 -30.71 2.15
N HIS A 343 -17.60 -30.30 3.25
CA HIS A 343 -17.24 -29.10 4.01
C HIS A 343 -15.83 -29.16 4.64
N ARG A 344 -15.29 -30.36 4.89
CA ARG A 344 -13.93 -30.50 5.44
C ARG A 344 -12.87 -30.04 4.47
N ASP A 345 -13.08 -30.23 3.16
CA ASP A 345 -12.15 -29.76 2.14
C ASP A 345 -12.07 -28.23 2.13
N VAL A 346 -13.21 -27.55 2.36
CA VAL A 346 -13.26 -26.08 2.48
C VAL A 346 -12.50 -25.62 3.72
N VAL A 347 -12.76 -26.23 4.88
CA VAL A 347 -12.05 -25.90 6.16
C VAL A 347 -10.56 -26.19 6.03
N GLN A 348 -10.18 -27.28 5.35
CA GLN A 348 -8.77 -27.60 5.09
C GLN A 348 -8.09 -26.53 4.22
N GLY A 349 -8.78 -25.99 3.23
CA GLY A 349 -8.27 -24.85 2.44
C GLY A 349 -7.99 -23.64 3.31
N MET A 350 -8.91 -23.27 4.21
CA MET A 350 -8.71 -22.20 5.18
C MET A 350 -7.53 -22.47 6.12
N ALA A 351 -7.46 -23.66 6.69
CA ALA A 351 -6.40 -24.06 7.63
C ALA A 351 -5.02 -24.05 6.95
N LYS A 352 -4.93 -24.48 5.68
CA LYS A 352 -3.70 -24.45 4.91
C LYS A 352 -3.23 -23.01 4.65
N ALA A 353 -4.15 -22.10 4.33
CA ALA A 353 -3.83 -20.69 4.18
C ALA A 353 -3.29 -20.10 5.50
N MET A 354 -3.94 -20.36 6.62
CA MET A 354 -3.49 -19.90 7.95
C MET A 354 -2.12 -20.47 8.35
N SER A 355 -1.83 -21.72 8.02
CA SER A 355 -0.51 -22.32 8.26
C SER A 355 0.62 -21.57 7.56
N GLY A 356 0.36 -21.03 6.36
CA GLY A 356 1.31 -20.20 5.63
C GLY A 356 1.55 -18.80 6.24
N MET A 357 0.67 -18.36 7.14
CA MET A 357 0.72 -17.01 7.72
C MET A 357 1.50 -16.91 9.04
N GLY A 358 2.04 -18.02 9.56
CA GLY A 358 2.70 -18.04 10.89
C GLY A 358 3.83 -17.03 11.02
N TYR A 359 4.72 -16.95 10.01
CA TYR A 359 5.81 -15.98 10.00
C TYR A 359 5.30 -14.53 9.97
N TYR A 360 4.27 -14.25 9.16
CA TYR A 360 3.63 -12.95 9.11
C TYR A 360 3.08 -12.52 10.47
N VAL A 361 2.43 -13.42 11.20
CA VAL A 361 1.87 -13.15 12.54
C VAL A 361 2.97 -12.74 13.53
N VAL A 362 4.12 -13.46 13.54
CA VAL A 362 5.27 -13.12 14.38
C VAL A 362 5.81 -11.75 14.04
N MET A 363 6.03 -11.48 12.77
CA MET A 363 6.54 -10.19 12.31
C MET A 363 5.57 -9.05 12.62
N ALA A 364 4.26 -9.24 12.40
CA ALA A 364 3.22 -8.27 12.71
C ALA A 364 3.18 -7.91 14.20
N PHE A 365 3.49 -8.86 15.09
CA PHE A 365 3.62 -8.59 16.51
C PHE A 365 4.70 -7.54 16.79
N PHE A 366 5.93 -7.76 16.34
CA PHE A 366 7.03 -6.82 16.57
C PHE A 366 6.81 -5.48 15.86
N CYS A 367 6.26 -5.49 14.65
CA CYS A 367 5.90 -4.28 13.91
C CYS A 367 4.89 -3.42 14.68
N ALA A 368 3.81 -4.02 15.20
CA ALA A 368 2.81 -3.34 16.00
C ALA A 368 3.41 -2.68 17.25
N GLN A 369 4.29 -3.41 17.96
CA GLN A 369 4.95 -2.89 19.16
C GLN A 369 5.89 -1.72 18.85
N PHE A 370 6.64 -1.80 17.74
CA PHE A 370 7.48 -0.69 17.29
C PHE A 370 6.67 0.56 16.95
N ILE A 371 5.62 0.43 16.13
CA ILE A 371 4.76 1.56 15.73
C ILE A 371 4.11 2.20 16.96
N TYR A 372 3.65 1.39 17.90
CA TYR A 372 3.08 1.88 19.15
C TYR A 372 4.11 2.68 19.97
N ALA A 373 5.31 2.12 20.17
CA ALA A 373 6.40 2.81 20.89
C ALA A 373 6.77 4.14 20.21
N PHE A 374 6.91 4.13 18.88
CA PHE A 374 7.28 5.29 18.09
C PHE A 374 6.24 6.42 18.15
N GLY A 375 4.96 6.06 18.12
CA GLY A 375 3.84 7.00 18.33
C GLY A 375 3.80 7.55 19.77
N GLN A 376 3.90 6.67 20.76
CA GLN A 376 3.84 7.06 22.18
C GLN A 376 5.00 7.95 22.63
N SER A 377 6.18 7.81 22.01
CA SER A 377 7.33 8.67 22.27
C SER A 377 7.20 10.08 21.73
N ASN A 378 6.29 10.38 20.83
CA ASN A 378 6.18 11.59 20.02
C ASN A 378 7.37 11.82 19.06
N LEU A 379 8.28 10.84 18.90
CA LEU A 379 9.42 10.96 17.97
C LEU A 379 8.97 11.09 16.51
N GLY A 380 7.90 10.38 16.12
CA GLY A 380 7.33 10.50 14.78
C GLY A 380 6.83 11.89 14.46
N ALA A 381 6.08 12.49 15.40
CA ALA A 381 5.57 13.85 15.27
C ALA A 381 6.71 14.89 15.23
N LEU A 382 7.68 14.77 16.13
CA LEU A 382 8.85 15.65 16.17
C LEU A 382 9.60 15.67 14.84
N LEU A 383 9.91 14.48 14.28
CA LEU A 383 10.61 14.37 13.00
C LEU A 383 9.84 15.02 11.85
N ALA A 384 8.51 14.86 11.82
CA ALA A 384 7.68 15.44 10.77
C ALA A 384 7.67 16.98 10.84
N ILE A 385 7.54 17.54 12.04
CA ILE A 385 7.43 19.00 12.25
C ILE A 385 8.77 19.69 12.00
N GLU A 386 9.88 19.15 12.53
CA GLU A 386 11.20 19.74 12.29
C GLU A 386 11.60 19.74 10.81
N GLY A 387 11.21 18.69 10.07
CA GLY A 387 11.40 18.65 8.63
C GLY A 387 10.58 19.74 7.89
N ALA A 388 9.33 19.96 8.31
CA ALA A 388 8.49 21.01 7.74
C ALA A 388 9.02 22.42 8.06
N ASN A 389 9.48 22.66 9.29
CA ASN A 389 10.10 23.92 9.70
C ASN A 389 11.37 24.22 8.88
N GLY A 390 12.17 23.19 8.60
CA GLY A 390 13.34 23.31 7.75
C GLY A 390 12.99 23.77 6.31
N LEU A 391 11.94 23.22 5.70
CA LEU A 391 11.47 23.66 4.37
C LEU A 391 10.97 25.11 4.38
N ARG A 392 10.24 25.51 5.42
CA ARG A 392 9.75 26.88 5.59
C ARG A 392 10.89 27.89 5.72
N ALA A 393 11.91 27.56 6.52
CA ALA A 393 13.07 28.43 6.74
C ALA A 393 13.91 28.67 5.47
N LEU A 394 13.84 27.78 4.48
CA LEU A 394 14.58 27.92 3.23
C LEU A 394 14.02 29.01 2.31
N GLY A 395 12.77 29.49 2.48
CA GLY A 395 12.16 30.55 1.68
C GLY A 395 12.15 30.30 0.16
N LEU A 396 12.00 29.03 -0.26
CA LEU A 396 12.15 28.58 -1.64
C LEU A 396 10.92 28.94 -2.50
N PRO A 397 11.09 29.09 -3.85
CA PRO A 397 9.96 29.19 -4.77
C PRO A 397 8.96 28.05 -4.58
N LEU A 398 7.67 28.32 -4.76
CA LEU A 398 6.57 27.41 -4.45
C LEU A 398 6.73 26.02 -5.08
N GLY A 399 7.11 25.96 -6.37
CA GLY A 399 7.34 24.66 -7.03
C GLY A 399 8.47 23.86 -6.40
N VAL A 400 9.55 24.53 -5.98
CA VAL A 400 10.66 23.89 -5.26
C VAL A 400 10.21 23.42 -3.87
N THR A 401 9.38 24.23 -3.21
CA THR A 401 8.79 23.84 -1.90
C THR A 401 7.93 22.60 -2.05
N LEU A 402 7.08 22.51 -3.06
CA LEU A 402 6.25 21.32 -3.33
C LEU A 402 7.10 20.08 -3.60
N VAL A 403 8.16 20.21 -4.42
CA VAL A 403 9.13 19.12 -4.64
C VAL A 403 9.80 18.74 -3.31
N GLY A 404 10.18 19.72 -2.50
CA GLY A 404 10.74 19.51 -1.16
C GLY A 404 9.80 18.72 -0.26
N ILE A 405 8.49 19.02 -0.29
CA ILE A 405 7.45 18.30 0.47
C ILE A 405 7.31 16.86 -0.03
N ILE A 406 7.32 16.63 -1.35
CA ILE A 406 7.29 15.30 -1.93
C ILE A 406 8.49 14.47 -1.43
N LEU A 407 9.69 15.06 -1.47
CA LEU A 407 10.93 14.41 -1.00
C LEU A 407 10.92 14.18 0.51
N LEU A 408 10.44 15.16 1.29
CA LEU A 408 10.27 15.01 2.74
C LEU A 408 9.28 13.90 3.07
N THR A 409 8.13 13.89 2.41
CA THR A 409 7.11 12.83 2.56
C THR A 409 7.70 11.46 2.24
N SER A 410 8.42 11.37 1.12
CA SER A 410 9.11 10.14 0.71
C SER A 410 10.14 9.68 1.76
N SER A 411 10.87 10.62 2.36
CA SER A 411 11.86 10.32 3.41
C SER A 411 11.19 9.88 4.71
N VAL A 412 10.13 10.57 5.14
CA VAL A 412 9.36 10.21 6.33
C VAL A 412 8.63 8.87 6.13
N ASN A 413 8.23 8.56 4.91
CA ASN A 413 7.62 7.28 4.57
C ASN A 413 8.54 6.08 4.80
N LEU A 414 9.84 6.27 4.76
CA LEU A 414 10.80 5.23 5.15
C LEU A 414 10.72 4.89 6.64
N LEU A 415 10.16 5.78 7.46
CA LEU A 415 10.07 5.67 8.92
C LEU A 415 8.65 5.41 9.43
N ILE A 416 7.61 5.79 8.68
CA ILE A 416 6.20 5.65 9.07
C ILE A 416 5.44 4.98 7.92
N GLY A 417 5.18 3.68 8.04
CA GLY A 417 4.55 2.88 6.99
C GLY A 417 3.03 3.12 6.81
N SER A 418 2.34 3.79 7.75
CA SER A 418 0.90 4.07 7.65
C SER A 418 0.64 5.40 6.97
N ALA A 419 0.01 5.39 5.79
CA ALA A 419 -0.32 6.60 5.04
C ALA A 419 -1.25 7.54 5.81
N SER A 420 -2.32 7.02 6.43
CA SER A 420 -3.27 7.85 7.18
C SER A 420 -2.66 8.46 8.46
N ALA A 421 -1.92 7.66 9.23
CA ALA A 421 -1.25 8.16 10.44
C ALA A 421 -0.18 9.21 10.09
N LYS A 422 0.59 8.97 9.05
CA LYS A 422 1.58 9.91 8.54
C LYS A 422 0.94 11.21 8.06
N TRP A 423 -0.15 11.12 7.27
CA TRP A 423 -0.85 12.32 6.81
C TRP A 423 -1.50 13.09 7.94
N ALA A 424 -2.08 12.43 8.94
CA ALA A 424 -2.60 13.09 10.13
C ALA A 424 -1.52 13.92 10.85
N LEU A 425 -0.28 13.44 10.89
CA LEU A 425 0.84 14.16 11.51
C LEU A 425 1.42 15.25 10.61
N ILE A 426 1.82 14.88 9.38
CA ILE A 426 2.48 15.80 8.45
C ILE A 426 1.47 16.83 7.93
N GLY A 427 0.26 16.41 7.59
CA GLY A 427 -0.79 17.25 7.03
C GLY A 427 -1.20 18.35 7.99
N ALA A 428 -1.29 18.05 9.29
CA ALA A 428 -1.61 19.06 10.33
C ALA A 428 -0.60 20.23 10.38
N VAL A 429 0.61 20.04 9.85
CA VAL A 429 1.62 21.11 9.73
C VAL A 429 1.70 21.63 8.30
N MET A 430 1.79 20.72 7.33
CA MET A 430 2.01 21.07 5.93
C MET A 430 0.83 21.84 5.32
N VAL A 431 -0.40 21.42 5.60
CA VAL A 431 -1.59 22.06 5.03
C VAL A 431 -1.69 23.52 5.48
N PRO A 432 -1.76 23.85 6.80
CA PRO A 432 -1.83 25.24 7.22
C PRO A 432 -0.60 26.05 6.82
N MET A 433 0.59 25.47 6.84
CA MET A 433 1.83 26.14 6.41
C MET A 433 1.78 26.53 4.93
N LEU A 434 1.31 25.63 4.06
CA LEU A 434 1.22 25.91 2.63
C LEU A 434 0.05 26.82 2.29
N MET A 435 -1.06 26.77 3.05
CA MET A 435 -2.14 27.75 2.93
C MET A 435 -1.63 29.17 3.20
N GLU A 436 -0.76 29.37 4.20
CA GLU A 436 -0.09 30.66 4.44
C GLU A 436 0.84 31.10 3.28
N LEU A 437 1.25 30.17 2.41
CA LEU A 437 2.00 30.44 1.18
C LEU A 437 1.09 30.56 -0.05
N GLY A 438 -0.23 30.51 0.11
CA GLY A 438 -1.21 30.62 -0.98
C GLY A 438 -1.51 29.31 -1.70
N VAL A 439 -1.03 28.15 -1.20
CA VAL A 439 -1.27 26.82 -1.79
C VAL A 439 -2.53 26.21 -1.22
N SER A 440 -3.35 25.62 -2.08
CA SER A 440 -4.55 24.92 -1.64
C SER A 440 -4.26 23.66 -0.82
N PRO A 441 -5.17 23.25 0.06
CA PRO A 441 -5.15 21.95 0.71
C PRO A 441 -5.14 20.78 -0.29
N ASP A 442 -5.81 20.93 -1.44
CA ASP A 442 -5.95 19.91 -2.47
C ASP A 442 -4.61 19.60 -3.15
N LEU A 443 -3.85 20.65 -3.52
CA LEU A 443 -2.51 20.50 -4.10
C LEU A 443 -1.51 19.95 -3.07
N THR A 444 -1.64 20.38 -1.83
CA THR A 444 -0.83 19.87 -0.71
C THR A 444 -1.03 18.37 -0.52
N GLN A 445 -2.28 17.91 -0.55
CA GLN A 445 -2.62 16.49 -0.47
C GLN A 445 -2.09 15.72 -1.69
N ALA A 446 -2.20 16.27 -2.90
CA ALA A 446 -1.68 15.63 -4.10
C ALA A 446 -0.15 15.46 -4.05
N ALA A 447 0.59 16.47 -3.57
CA ALA A 447 2.04 16.38 -3.35
C ALA A 447 2.40 15.30 -2.32
N TYR A 448 1.66 15.24 -1.20
CA TYR A 448 1.81 14.16 -0.22
C TYR A 448 1.63 12.78 -0.86
N ARG A 449 0.56 12.58 -1.65
CA ARG A 449 0.25 11.30 -2.31
C ARG A 449 1.39 10.81 -3.20
N VAL A 450 2.04 11.71 -3.95
CA VAL A 450 3.18 11.39 -4.81
C VAL A 450 4.38 10.89 -3.98
N GLY A 451 4.74 11.62 -2.93
CA GLY A 451 5.87 11.26 -2.06
C GLY A 451 5.63 9.97 -1.30
N ASP A 452 4.42 9.80 -0.74
CA ASP A 452 4.00 8.62 0.00
C ASP A 452 4.10 7.36 -0.88
N SER A 453 3.39 7.34 -1.98
CA SER A 453 3.24 6.15 -2.80
C SER A 453 4.53 5.73 -3.49
N SER A 454 5.30 6.69 -4.02
CA SER A 454 6.55 6.40 -4.75
C SER A 454 7.58 5.65 -3.90
N SER A 455 7.59 5.86 -2.58
CA SER A 455 8.56 5.26 -1.65
C SER A 455 8.02 4.08 -0.83
N ASN A 456 6.73 3.79 -0.89
CA ASN A 456 6.11 2.65 -0.20
C ASN A 456 6.77 1.31 -0.54
N ILE A 457 7.25 1.17 -1.76
CA ILE A 457 7.80 -0.06 -2.30
C ILE A 457 9.25 -0.36 -1.87
N ILE A 458 9.90 0.55 -1.17
CA ILE A 458 11.27 0.35 -0.64
C ILE A 458 11.35 0.46 0.88
N THR A 459 10.26 0.81 1.58
CA THR A 459 10.28 0.89 3.04
C THR A 459 10.02 -0.47 3.69
N PRO A 460 10.97 -0.98 4.52
CA PRO A 460 10.75 -2.21 5.26
C PRO A 460 9.70 -2.05 6.38
N LEU A 461 9.29 -0.82 6.68
CA LEU A 461 8.26 -0.50 7.68
C LEU A 461 6.83 -0.58 7.11
N LEU A 462 6.68 -0.83 5.82
CA LEU A 462 5.39 -1.21 5.27
C LEU A 462 4.95 -2.55 5.86
N PRO A 463 3.78 -2.65 6.53
CA PRO A 463 3.36 -3.86 7.22
C PRO A 463 3.36 -5.14 6.37
N TYR A 464 3.16 -4.99 5.06
CA TYR A 464 3.14 -6.10 4.09
C TYR A 464 4.51 -6.41 3.48
N PHE A 465 5.53 -5.58 3.71
CA PHE A 465 6.82 -5.74 3.06
C PHE A 465 7.45 -7.12 3.32
N PRO A 466 7.46 -7.64 4.56
CA PRO A 466 7.99 -8.98 4.83
C PRO A 466 7.17 -10.10 4.19
N LEU A 467 5.86 -9.92 4.05
CA LEU A 467 5.02 -10.88 3.35
C LEU A 467 5.46 -11.02 1.88
N ILE A 468 5.82 -9.90 1.24
CA ILE A 468 6.31 -9.91 -0.13
C ILE A 468 7.66 -10.59 -0.22
N VAL A 469 8.55 -10.40 0.77
CA VAL A 469 9.82 -11.14 0.85
C VAL A 469 9.56 -12.65 0.92
N VAL A 470 8.60 -13.10 1.72
CA VAL A 470 8.20 -14.52 1.77
C VAL A 470 7.69 -15.01 0.39
N PHE A 471 6.95 -14.19 -0.34
CA PHE A 471 6.54 -14.55 -1.70
C PHE A 471 7.75 -14.67 -2.65
N CYS A 472 8.74 -13.79 -2.53
CA CYS A 472 9.99 -13.90 -3.30
C CYS A 472 10.74 -15.20 -2.97
N GLN A 473 10.85 -15.56 -1.69
CA GLN A 473 11.53 -16.75 -1.20
C GLN A 473 10.92 -18.06 -1.70
N LYS A 474 9.61 -18.06 -2.02
CA LYS A 474 8.94 -19.20 -2.63
C LYS A 474 9.57 -19.60 -3.98
N TYR A 475 10.13 -18.64 -4.70
CA TYR A 475 10.73 -18.84 -6.03
C TYR A 475 12.25 -18.74 -6.01
N VAL A 476 12.82 -17.89 -5.17
CA VAL A 476 14.26 -17.68 -5.00
C VAL A 476 14.58 -17.72 -3.50
N LYS A 477 15.09 -18.86 -3.03
CA LYS A 477 15.30 -19.12 -1.59
C LYS A 477 16.20 -18.10 -0.90
N SER A 478 17.18 -17.56 -1.63
CA SER A 478 18.12 -16.55 -1.14
C SER A 478 17.56 -15.13 -1.14
N ALA A 479 16.33 -14.92 -1.64
CA ALA A 479 15.72 -13.59 -1.67
C ALA A 479 15.49 -13.06 -0.25
N GLY A 480 15.93 -11.83 0.00
CA GLY A 480 15.76 -11.14 1.26
C GLY A 480 15.20 -9.73 1.06
N ILE A 481 15.19 -8.94 2.14
CA ILE A 481 14.79 -7.51 2.10
C ILE A 481 15.59 -6.76 1.04
N GLY A 482 16.92 -6.97 1.01
CA GLY A 482 17.79 -6.31 0.05
C GLY A 482 17.48 -6.64 -1.39
N THR A 483 17.13 -7.89 -1.68
CA THR A 483 16.69 -8.31 -3.03
C THR A 483 15.44 -7.54 -3.45
N LEU A 484 14.42 -7.47 -2.56
CA LEU A 484 13.19 -6.75 -2.85
C LEU A 484 13.44 -5.25 -3.02
N VAL A 485 14.19 -4.61 -2.12
CA VAL A 485 14.57 -3.19 -2.24
C VAL A 485 15.32 -2.92 -3.53
N ALA A 486 16.28 -3.77 -3.89
CA ALA A 486 17.05 -3.63 -5.13
C ALA A 486 16.19 -3.77 -6.40
N LEU A 487 15.13 -4.60 -6.36
CA LEU A 487 14.16 -4.73 -7.43
C LEU A 487 13.25 -3.49 -7.52
N MET A 488 12.87 -2.91 -6.38
CA MET A 488 11.89 -1.82 -6.33
C MET A 488 12.51 -0.43 -6.44
N LEU A 489 13.80 -0.27 -6.16
CA LEU A 489 14.48 1.03 -6.23
C LEU A 489 14.35 1.74 -7.59
N PRO A 490 14.49 1.07 -8.75
CA PRO A 490 14.24 1.71 -10.04
C PRO A 490 12.82 2.28 -10.19
N TYR A 491 11.81 1.57 -9.66
CA TYR A 491 10.43 2.07 -9.68
C TYR A 491 10.29 3.29 -8.78
N THR A 492 10.81 3.24 -7.55
CA THR A 492 10.77 4.38 -6.62
C THR A 492 11.37 5.63 -7.23
N VAL A 493 12.60 5.54 -7.75
CA VAL A 493 13.29 6.70 -8.33
C VAL A 493 12.54 7.23 -9.54
N THR A 494 12.10 6.34 -10.44
CA THR A 494 11.39 6.76 -11.65
C THR A 494 10.02 7.34 -11.32
N LEU A 495 9.24 6.71 -10.43
CA LEU A 495 7.94 7.22 -10.02
C LEU A 495 8.09 8.56 -9.31
N LEU A 496 9.05 8.69 -8.40
CA LEU A 496 9.28 9.94 -7.68
C LEU A 496 9.57 11.10 -8.66
N VAL A 497 10.38 10.86 -9.68
CA VAL A 497 10.71 11.89 -10.68
C VAL A 497 9.55 12.15 -11.64
N VAL A 498 9.05 11.08 -12.27
CA VAL A 498 8.05 11.21 -13.35
C VAL A 498 6.69 11.63 -12.81
N TRP A 499 6.29 11.12 -11.64
CA TRP A 499 5.01 11.47 -11.03
C TRP A 499 5.04 12.89 -10.43
N THR A 500 6.19 13.32 -9.87
CA THR A 500 6.40 14.73 -9.49
C THR A 500 6.29 15.64 -10.69
N ALA A 501 6.98 15.31 -11.80
CA ALA A 501 6.88 16.10 -13.04
C ALA A 501 5.44 16.12 -13.58
N PHE A 502 4.70 15.04 -13.44
CA PHE A 502 3.30 14.93 -13.84
C PHE A 502 2.39 15.82 -12.98
N LEU A 503 2.59 15.85 -11.65
CA LEU A 503 1.88 16.78 -10.77
C LEU A 503 2.20 18.25 -11.10
N MET A 504 3.47 18.57 -11.34
CA MET A 504 3.88 19.90 -11.78
C MET A 504 3.27 20.27 -13.14
N GLY A 505 3.10 19.29 -14.04
CA GLY A 505 2.41 19.47 -15.32
C GLY A 505 0.92 19.76 -15.13
N PHE A 506 0.21 19.05 -14.24
CA PHE A 506 -1.18 19.34 -13.88
C PHE A 506 -1.32 20.78 -13.38
N TRP A 507 -0.44 21.18 -12.46
CA TRP A 507 -0.44 22.53 -11.91
C TRP A 507 -0.11 23.60 -12.96
N ALA A 508 0.94 23.41 -13.75
CA ALA A 508 1.36 24.38 -14.76
C ALA A 508 0.34 24.57 -15.92
N LEU A 509 -0.44 23.52 -16.21
CA LEU A 509 -1.47 23.53 -17.25
C LEU A 509 -2.86 23.82 -16.70
N ASP A 510 -2.97 24.10 -15.41
CA ASP A 510 -4.24 24.34 -14.69
C ASP A 510 -5.28 23.23 -14.91
N ILE A 511 -4.82 21.95 -14.98
CA ILE A 511 -5.70 20.80 -15.13
C ILE A 511 -6.28 20.46 -13.75
N PRO A 512 -7.62 20.48 -13.55
CA PRO A 512 -8.21 20.23 -12.24
C PRO A 512 -7.71 18.93 -11.60
N LEU A 513 -7.30 18.98 -10.33
CA LEU A 513 -6.87 17.79 -9.59
C LEU A 513 -8.03 16.82 -9.34
N GLY A 514 -9.23 17.35 -9.15
CA GLY A 514 -10.43 16.58 -8.86
C GLY A 514 -11.68 17.44 -8.76
N VAL A 515 -12.72 16.88 -8.15
CA VAL A 515 -14.01 17.55 -8.02
C VAL A 515 -13.93 18.66 -7.00
N GLY A 516 -14.17 19.90 -7.42
CA GLY A 516 -14.14 21.10 -6.56
C GLY A 516 -12.75 21.48 -6.07
N ALA A 517 -11.68 20.88 -6.61
CA ALA A 517 -10.32 21.18 -6.22
C ALA A 517 -9.80 22.48 -6.84
N SER A 518 -8.97 23.18 -6.09
CA SER A 518 -8.22 24.36 -6.54
C SER A 518 -6.71 24.13 -6.42
N PHE A 519 -5.92 24.96 -7.07
CA PHE A 519 -4.47 24.99 -6.85
C PHE A 519 -4.07 26.05 -5.83
N ASP A 520 -4.81 27.16 -5.82
CA ASP A 520 -4.51 28.30 -5.00
C ASP A 520 -5.48 28.42 -3.82
N TYR A 521 -4.98 28.94 -2.72
CA TYR A 521 -5.74 29.32 -1.54
C TYR A 521 -5.57 30.83 -1.32
N ALA A 522 -6.68 31.56 -1.35
CA ALA A 522 -6.70 32.96 -0.96
C ALA A 522 -7.13 33.05 0.50
N PRO A 523 -6.25 33.48 1.42
CA PRO A 523 -6.66 33.67 2.81
C PRO A 523 -7.79 34.72 2.89
N PRO A 524 -8.77 34.54 3.78
CA PRO A 524 -9.82 35.52 3.96
C PRO A 524 -9.20 36.86 4.30
N ALA A 525 -9.72 37.94 3.70
CA ALA A 525 -9.27 39.30 3.98
C ALA A 525 -9.34 39.55 5.50
N ARG A 526 -8.21 39.86 6.11
CA ARG A 526 -8.09 40.16 7.54
C ARG A 526 -8.78 41.47 7.89
#